data_742b4db84cd586cebcf44a7451b71635
#
_entry.id   742b4db84cd586cebcf44a7451b71635
#
_cell.length_a   1.000
_cell.length_b   1.000
_cell.length_c   1.000
_cell.angle_alpha   90.00
_cell.angle_beta   90.00
_cell.angle_gamma   90.00
#
_symmetry.space_group_name_H-M   'P 1'
#
loop_
_entity.id
_entity.type
_entity.pdbx_description
1 polymer ?
#
loop_
_entity_poly.entity_id
_entity_poly.type
_entity_poly.pdbx_seq_one_letter_code
_entity_poly.pdbx_strand_id
1 'polypeptide(L)' 'MDAYKLIIPKLRNLIKTNGKIFLEIGKGQENCVSKIGIEHGLKTKELQKDLSGVNRVIVFIIK' A
#
# COMPACT_ATOMS: atom_id res chain seq x y z
N MET A 1 -11.76 0.29 -5.94
CA MET A 1 -10.39 -0.25 -5.95
C MET A 1 -9.62 0.00 -7.24
N ASP A 2 -10.28 0.51 -8.27
CA ASP A 2 -9.63 0.66 -9.58
C ASP A 2 -8.44 1.61 -9.54
N ALA A 3 -8.52 2.69 -8.75
CA ALA A 3 -7.43 3.65 -8.64
C ALA A 3 -6.15 2.98 -8.12
N TYR A 4 -6.26 2.11 -7.13
CA TYR A 4 -5.10 1.40 -6.58
C TYR A 4 -4.53 0.38 -7.56
N LYS A 5 -5.39 -0.27 -8.34
CA LYS A 5 -4.94 -1.20 -9.37
C LYS A 5 -4.14 -0.53 -10.48
N LEU A 6 -4.42 0.75 -10.72
CA LEU A 6 -3.69 1.53 -11.71
C LEU A 6 -2.41 2.13 -11.15
N ILE A 7 -2.44 2.64 -9.92
CA ILE A 7 -1.31 3.39 -9.35
C ILE A 7 -0.23 2.48 -8.77
N ILE A 8 -0.59 1.37 -8.14
CA ILE A 8 0.39 0.51 -7.47
C ILE A 8 1.44 -0.06 -8.42
N PRO A 9 1.08 -0.57 -9.61
CA PRO A 9 2.09 -1.02 -10.56
C PRO A 9 3.06 0.08 -10.98
N LYS A 10 2.55 1.30 -11.15
CA LYS A 10 3.40 2.46 -11.51
C LYS A 10 4.38 2.79 -10.39
N LEU A 11 3.90 2.80 -9.16
CA LEU A 11 4.74 3.07 -8.00
C LEU A 11 5.79 1.97 -7.81
N ARG A 12 5.42 0.72 -8.06
CA ARG A 12 6.32 -0.41 -7.97
C ARG A 12 7.51 -0.25 -8.93
N ASN A 13 7.25 0.27 -10.13
CA ASN A 13 8.31 0.49 -11.12
C ASN A 13 9.22 1.66 -10.77
N LEU A 14 8.75 2.60 -9.97
CA LEU A 14 9.51 3.78 -9.57
C LEU A 14 10.30 3.58 -8.28
N ILE A 15 9.93 2.60 -7.46
CA ILE A 15 10.55 2.40 -6.16
C ILE A 15 11.92 1.75 -6.29
N LYS A 16 12.88 2.23 -5.50
CA LYS A 16 14.21 1.62 -5.41
C LYS A 16 14.17 0.46 -4.40
N THR A 17 15.19 -0.42 -4.48
CA THR A 17 15.26 -1.64 -3.65
C THR A 17 14.99 -1.39 -2.16
N ASN A 18 15.52 -0.29 -1.61
CA ASN A 18 15.32 0.04 -0.19
C ASN A 18 14.24 1.10 0.02
N GLY A 19 13.46 1.40 -1.02
CA GLY A 19 12.42 2.42 -0.95
C GLY A 19 11.17 1.93 -0.26
N LYS A 20 10.31 2.89 0.10
CA LYS A 20 9.01 2.61 0.70
C LYS A 20 7.95 3.39 -0.05
N ILE A 21 6.75 2.84 -0.09
CA ILE A 21 5.58 3.51 -0.66
C ILE A 21 4.59 3.74 0.46
N PHE A 22 4.17 5.00 0.63
CA PHE A 22 3.15 5.38 1.60
C PHE A 22 1.89 5.75 0.85
N LEU A 23 0.80 5.04 1.10
CA LEU A 23 -0.49 5.30 0.45
C LEU A 23 -1.56 5.53 1.50
N GLU A 24 -2.33 6.61 1.34
CA GLU A 24 -3.54 6.79 2.12
C GLU A 24 -4.60 5.83 1.62
N ILE A 25 -5.34 5.23 2.57
CA ILE A 25 -6.40 4.28 2.25
C ILE A 25 -7.70 4.69 2.94
N GLY A 26 -8.81 4.27 2.37
CA GLY A 26 -10.10 4.45 3.00
C GLY A 26 -10.34 3.43 4.09
N LYS A 27 -11.30 3.72 4.96
CA LYS A 27 -11.68 2.82 6.04
C LYS A 27 -12.07 1.45 5.49
N GLY A 28 -11.45 0.41 6.03
CA GLY A 28 -11.77 -0.96 5.64
C GLY A 28 -11.13 -1.43 4.36
N GLN A 29 -10.27 -0.63 3.73
CA GLN A 29 -9.65 -0.99 2.44
C GLN A 29 -8.28 -1.65 2.58
N GLU A 30 -7.74 -1.77 3.78
CA GLU A 30 -6.38 -2.25 3.99
C GLU A 30 -6.13 -3.63 3.39
N ASN A 31 -7.05 -4.57 3.51
CA ASN A 31 -6.87 -5.91 2.98
C ASN A 31 -6.88 -5.93 1.45
N CYS A 32 -7.78 -5.18 0.83
CA CYS A 32 -7.86 -5.10 -0.62
C CYS A 32 -6.61 -4.44 -1.22
N VAL A 33 -6.17 -3.33 -0.63
CA VAL A 33 -4.99 -2.60 -1.11
C VAL A 33 -3.73 -3.44 -0.91
N SER A 34 -3.60 -4.09 0.26
CA SER A 34 -2.48 -4.97 0.56
C SER A 34 -2.37 -6.11 -0.46
N LYS A 35 -3.50 -6.71 -0.82
CA LYS A 35 -3.53 -7.78 -1.80
C LYS A 35 -3.02 -7.30 -3.17
N ILE A 36 -3.44 -6.11 -3.60
CA ILE A 36 -2.97 -5.54 -4.86
C ILE A 36 -1.45 -5.35 -4.83
N GLY A 37 -0.92 -4.84 -3.71
CA GLY A 37 0.52 -4.69 -3.55
C GLY A 37 1.26 -6.01 -3.67
N ILE A 38 0.77 -7.04 -3.02
CA ILE A 38 1.37 -8.38 -3.07
C ILE A 38 1.38 -8.92 -4.50
N GLU A 39 0.31 -8.72 -5.25
CA GLU A 39 0.22 -9.15 -6.63
C GLU A 39 1.26 -8.47 -7.54
N HIS A 40 1.77 -7.33 -7.14
CA HIS A 40 2.75 -6.56 -7.90
C HIS A 40 4.16 -6.58 -7.29
N GLY A 41 4.45 -7.56 -6.45
CA GLY A 41 5.80 -7.75 -5.92
C GLY A 41 6.14 -6.87 -4.73
N LEU A 42 5.14 -6.34 -4.07
CA LEU A 42 5.31 -5.56 -2.84
C LEU A 42 4.85 -6.36 -1.63
N LYS A 43 5.27 -5.96 -0.46
CA LYS A 43 4.68 -6.49 0.77
C LYS A 43 4.37 -5.34 1.72
N THR A 44 3.34 -5.54 2.53
CA THR A 44 2.94 -4.56 3.52
C THR A 44 3.92 -4.62 4.70
N LYS A 45 4.62 -3.51 4.93
CA LYS A 45 5.53 -3.39 6.06
C LYS A 45 4.77 -3.02 7.32
N GLU A 46 3.85 -2.07 7.21
CA GLU A 46 3.04 -1.66 8.36
C GLU A 46 1.77 -0.96 7.90
N LEU A 47 0.84 -0.84 8.83
CA LEU A 47 -0.37 -0.06 8.68
C LEU A 47 -0.36 1.00 9.78
N GLN A 48 -0.57 2.27 9.39
CA GLN A 48 -0.62 3.38 10.33
C GLN A 48 -2.07 3.76 10.59
N LYS A 49 -2.43 3.86 11.85
CA LYS A 49 -3.79 4.20 12.27
C LYS A 49 -3.90 5.67 12.64
N ASP A 50 -5.12 6.21 12.46
CA ASP A 50 -5.43 7.54 12.98
C ASP A 50 -5.77 7.45 14.48
N LEU A 51 -6.13 8.58 15.07
CA LEU A 51 -6.46 8.66 16.49
C LEU A 51 -7.70 7.84 16.85
N SER A 52 -8.56 7.53 15.88
CA SER A 52 -9.75 6.71 16.09
C SER A 52 -9.48 5.21 15.96
N GLY A 53 -8.23 4.82 15.67
CA GLY A 53 -7.86 3.42 15.50
C GLY A 53 -8.16 2.86 14.11
N VAL A 54 -8.48 3.72 13.15
CA VAL A 54 -8.77 3.31 11.77
C VAL A 54 -7.49 3.36 10.94
N ASN A 55 -7.21 2.29 10.22
CA ASN A 55 -6.05 2.25 9.31
C ASN A 55 -6.20 3.30 8.21
N ARG A 56 -5.26 4.22 8.10
CA ARG A 56 -5.28 5.33 7.14
C ARG A 56 -4.14 5.32 6.16
N VAL A 57 -3.01 4.72 6.51
CA VAL A 57 -1.84 4.67 5.64
C VAL A 57 -1.32 3.25 5.60
N ILE A 58 -1.06 2.76 4.40
CA ILE A 58 -0.38 1.49 4.20
C ILE A 58 1.03 1.78 3.69
N VAL A 59 2.00 1.08 4.26
CA VAL A 59 3.40 1.22 3.86
C VAL A 59 3.85 -0.07 3.19
N PHE A 60 4.27 0.05 1.94
CA PHE A 60 4.79 -1.06 1.16
C PHE A 60 6.29 -0.99 1.02
N ILE A 61 6.92 -2.15 0.95
CA ILE A 61 8.32 -2.29 0.55
C ILE A 61 8.39 -3.35 -0.54
N ILE A 62 9.52 -3.43 -1.23
CA ILE A 62 9.73 -4.46 -2.24
C ILE A 62 9.87 -5.81 -1.54
N LYS A 63 9.13 -6.76 -2.06
CA LYS A 63 9.11 -8.11 -1.52
C LYS A 63 10.45 -8.83 -1.73
#